data_a7df67aa7514213b4a1da23a0628df13
#
_entry.id   a7df67aa7514213b4a1da23a0628df13
#
_cell.length_a   1.000
_cell.length_b   1.000
_cell.length_c   1.000
_cell.angle_alpha   90.00
_cell.angle_beta   90.00
_cell.angle_gamma   90.00
#
_symmetry.space_group_name_H-M   'P 1'
#
loop_
_entity.id
_entity.type
_entity.pdbx_description
1 polymer ?
#
loop_
_entity_poly.entity_id
_entity_poly.type
_entity_poly.pdbx_seq_one_letter_code
_entity_poly.pdbx_strand_id
1 'polypeptide(L)'
;MKKIQHKLLKRKKPEPQISRITNETVAEHRERVLADGKRFKYPHQYLRHRLVINASIIGLVTVIGLVVLGWWQLYVVRSTSDFLYRVTRVVPVPVASVDGKYVRYSDYLMRYRSQEFYLRNQGQLGLSAEDSNRQLDFYKRRVMDTLEFDIYAEKRAEELNIAVTEDDVDKTIEGYRDTATGKISDKAYDLSTKAGLDYSPDEIRHLLRQSLVRQKVAYAIDTTAKKVRDKVAAELEKSVDLQAIADMLKKQGDTVEFVSPGPVSKNNQDSGRAKAALALRDGEISKPIISVRVDEYGYYFVQRLSASDKQVTYQYLVVPLSTLTKEFESIKKSQKIKEYITLKEVKQRTKDN
;
A
#
# COMPACT_ATOMS: atom_id res chain seq x y z
N MET A 1 15.51 62.57 19.45
CA MET A 1 14.15 62.99 19.16
C MET A 1 14.16 64.10 18.14
N LYS A 2 13.92 63.83 16.85
CA LYS A 2 13.74 64.86 15.81
C LYS A 2 12.41 64.55 15.12
N LYS A 3 11.43 65.44 15.35
CA LYS A 3 10.15 65.46 14.65
C LYS A 3 10.37 65.94 13.22
N ILE A 4 10.08 65.04 12.25
CA ILE A 4 10.00 65.43 10.84
C ILE A 4 8.55 65.86 10.56
N GLN A 5 8.36 67.13 10.36
CA GLN A 5 7.10 67.73 9.92
C GLN A 5 6.98 67.51 8.41
N HIS A 6 6.03 66.66 7.98
CA HIS A 6 5.63 66.59 6.58
C HIS A 6 4.75 67.79 6.23
N LYS A 7 5.33 68.72 5.48
CA LYS A 7 4.68 69.89 4.88
C LYS A 7 3.83 69.42 3.70
N LEU A 8 2.51 69.25 3.93
CA LEU A 8 1.54 69.02 2.84
C LEU A 8 1.50 70.15 1.85
N LEU A 9 2.13 69.99 0.69
CA LEU A 9 1.98 70.87 -0.46
C LEU A 9 0.54 70.73 -0.98
N LYS A 10 -0.30 71.73 -0.68
CA LYS A 10 -1.60 71.86 -1.33
C LYS A 10 -1.35 72.15 -2.84
N ARG A 11 -1.61 71.10 -3.66
CA ARG A 11 -1.73 71.30 -5.12
C ARG A 11 -2.93 72.21 -5.38
N LYS A 12 -2.68 73.41 -5.87
CA LYS A 12 -3.72 74.28 -6.45
C LYS A 12 -4.42 73.49 -7.56
N LYS A 13 -5.72 73.35 -7.47
CA LYS A 13 -6.55 72.84 -8.57
C LYS A 13 -6.39 73.90 -9.72
N PRO A 14 -6.12 73.48 -10.96
CA PRO A 14 -6.16 74.36 -12.10
C PRO A 14 -7.56 74.94 -12.23
N GLU A 15 -7.64 76.25 -12.43
CA GLU A 15 -8.90 76.95 -12.76
C GLU A 15 -9.52 76.26 -13.99
N PRO A 16 -10.86 76.07 -14.03
CA PRO A 16 -11.50 75.52 -15.21
C PRO A 16 -11.34 76.51 -16.38
N GLN A 17 -10.51 76.14 -17.36
CA GLN A 17 -10.51 76.85 -18.64
C GLN A 17 -11.90 76.67 -19.23
N ILE A 18 -12.55 77.82 -19.49
CA ILE A 18 -13.83 77.85 -20.20
C ILE A 18 -13.54 77.37 -21.62
N SER A 19 -13.71 76.12 -21.88
CA SER A 19 -13.55 75.55 -23.21
C SER A 19 -14.74 76.00 -24.06
N ARG A 20 -14.43 76.52 -25.23
CA ARG A 20 -15.46 76.84 -26.25
C ARG A 20 -16.32 75.58 -26.45
N ILE A 21 -17.63 75.75 -26.36
CA ILE A 21 -18.58 74.67 -26.62
C ILE A 21 -18.49 74.32 -28.11
N THR A 22 -17.82 73.24 -28.44
CA THR A 22 -17.74 72.68 -29.77
C THR A 22 -18.65 71.46 -29.83
N ASN A 23 -19.10 71.10 -31.02
CA ASN A 23 -19.94 69.84 -31.19
C ASN A 23 -19.27 68.60 -30.62
N GLU A 24 -17.92 68.52 -30.61
CA GLU A 24 -17.15 67.42 -30.00
C GLU A 24 -17.26 67.40 -28.47
N THR A 25 -17.13 68.60 -27.82
CA THR A 25 -17.26 68.68 -26.35
C THR A 25 -18.67 68.40 -25.88
N VAL A 26 -19.69 68.66 -26.67
CA VAL A 26 -21.08 68.31 -26.40
C VAL A 26 -21.30 66.81 -26.61
N ALA A 27 -20.67 66.24 -27.63
CA ALA A 27 -20.73 64.73 -27.82
C ALA A 27 -20.04 64.00 -26.70
N GLU A 28 -18.83 64.40 -26.28
CA GLU A 28 -18.16 63.74 -25.12
C GLU A 28 -18.92 63.89 -23.81
N HIS A 29 -19.52 65.06 -23.58
CA HIS A 29 -20.33 65.30 -22.38
C HIS A 29 -21.58 64.44 -22.40
N ARG A 30 -22.24 64.30 -23.56
CA ARG A 30 -23.39 63.39 -23.76
C ARG A 30 -23.02 61.92 -23.54
N GLU A 31 -21.88 61.49 -24.06
CA GLU A 31 -21.40 60.13 -23.80
C GLU A 31 -21.09 59.86 -22.33
N ARG A 32 -20.46 60.81 -21.62
CA ARG A 32 -20.24 60.71 -20.18
C ARG A 32 -21.55 60.62 -19.39
N VAL A 33 -22.48 61.50 -19.70
CA VAL A 33 -23.81 61.51 -19.02
C VAL A 33 -24.58 60.20 -19.33
N LEU A 34 -24.51 59.70 -20.56
CA LEU A 34 -25.13 58.43 -20.92
C LEU A 34 -24.41 57.22 -20.26
N ALA A 35 -23.10 57.28 -20.13
CA ALA A 35 -22.35 56.25 -19.44
C ALA A 35 -22.64 56.23 -17.93
N ASP A 36 -22.71 57.39 -17.29
CA ASP A 36 -23.09 57.51 -15.89
C ASP A 36 -24.57 57.18 -15.66
N GLY A 37 -25.46 57.59 -16.59
CA GLY A 37 -26.87 57.19 -16.56
C GLY A 37 -27.08 55.69 -16.69
N LYS A 38 -26.30 55.01 -17.50
CA LYS A 38 -26.27 53.54 -17.57
C LYS A 38 -25.82 52.89 -16.25
N ARG A 39 -24.82 53.48 -15.55
CA ARG A 39 -24.37 53.02 -14.23
C ARG A 39 -25.48 53.17 -13.17
N PHE A 40 -26.26 54.26 -13.21
CA PHE A 40 -27.39 54.45 -12.27
C PHE A 40 -28.60 53.59 -12.62
N LYS A 41 -28.88 53.34 -13.90
CA LYS A 41 -30.06 52.61 -14.36
C LYS A 41 -29.93 51.09 -14.17
N TYR A 42 -28.68 50.54 -14.09
CA TYR A 42 -28.42 49.09 -13.94
C TYR A 42 -27.45 48.78 -12.80
N PRO A 43 -27.72 49.23 -11.56
CA PRO A 43 -26.81 48.95 -10.44
C PRO A 43 -26.67 47.43 -10.14
N HIS A 44 -27.69 46.63 -10.45
CA HIS A 44 -27.67 45.18 -10.23
C HIS A 44 -26.69 44.40 -11.12
N GLN A 45 -26.37 44.88 -12.33
CA GLN A 45 -25.39 44.21 -13.19
C GLN A 45 -23.96 44.39 -12.68
N TYR A 46 -23.61 45.56 -12.15
CA TYR A 46 -22.30 45.83 -11.55
C TYR A 46 -22.13 45.15 -10.20
N LEU A 47 -23.19 45.01 -9.40
CA LEU A 47 -23.17 44.26 -8.17
C LEU A 47 -23.04 42.75 -8.41
N ARG A 48 -23.70 42.23 -9.46
CA ARG A 48 -23.57 40.79 -9.83
C ARG A 48 -22.11 40.41 -10.17
N HIS A 49 -21.40 41.17 -10.95
CA HIS A 49 -20.02 40.88 -11.29
C HIS A 49 -19.09 40.92 -10.07
N ARG A 50 -19.26 41.88 -9.16
CA ARG A 50 -18.49 41.92 -7.90
C ARG A 50 -18.81 40.76 -6.98
N LEU A 51 -20.08 40.38 -6.87
CA LEU A 51 -20.50 39.22 -6.08
C LEU A 51 -19.92 37.91 -6.63
N VAL A 52 -19.94 37.71 -7.97
CA VAL A 52 -19.37 36.54 -8.61
C VAL A 52 -17.85 36.48 -8.41
N ILE A 53 -17.14 37.62 -8.62
CA ILE A 53 -15.70 37.69 -8.42
C ILE A 53 -15.35 37.40 -6.94
N ASN A 54 -16.02 38.04 -6.00
CA ASN A 54 -15.78 37.81 -4.57
C ASN A 54 -16.09 36.38 -4.17
N ALA A 55 -17.20 35.79 -4.64
CA ALA A 55 -17.54 34.41 -4.39
C ALA A 55 -16.49 33.45 -5.00
N SER A 56 -16.00 33.73 -6.19
CA SER A 56 -14.92 32.96 -6.83
C SER A 56 -13.62 33.04 -6.05
N ILE A 57 -13.24 34.23 -5.55
CA ILE A 57 -12.04 34.43 -4.73
C ILE A 57 -12.20 33.65 -3.39
N ILE A 58 -13.35 33.81 -2.72
CA ILE A 58 -13.62 33.08 -1.47
C ILE A 58 -13.57 31.56 -1.72
N GLY A 59 -14.23 31.11 -2.79
CA GLY A 59 -14.17 29.68 -3.18
C GLY A 59 -12.75 29.17 -3.41
N LEU A 60 -11.93 29.93 -4.14
CA LEU A 60 -10.53 29.59 -4.39
C LEU A 60 -9.70 29.55 -3.09
N VAL A 61 -9.83 30.56 -2.23
CA VAL A 61 -9.14 30.63 -0.93
C VAL A 61 -9.56 29.45 -0.03
N THR A 62 -10.86 29.10 -0.03
CA THR A 62 -11.37 27.96 0.72
C THR A 62 -10.75 26.65 0.21
N VAL A 63 -10.70 26.43 -1.11
CA VAL A 63 -10.08 25.25 -1.70
C VAL A 63 -8.59 25.16 -1.35
N ILE A 64 -7.85 26.25 -1.47
CA ILE A 64 -6.42 26.32 -1.08
C ILE A 64 -6.28 25.98 0.42
N GLY A 65 -7.12 26.57 1.28
CA GLY A 65 -7.12 26.29 2.71
C GLY A 65 -7.37 24.81 3.02
N LEU A 66 -8.32 24.18 2.35
CA LEU A 66 -8.60 22.74 2.50
C LEU A 66 -7.42 21.87 2.02
N VAL A 67 -6.77 22.23 0.93
CA VAL A 67 -5.58 21.52 0.42
C VAL A 67 -4.43 21.63 1.43
N VAL A 68 -4.16 22.82 1.96
CA VAL A 68 -3.11 23.04 2.97
C VAL A 68 -3.41 22.29 4.26
N LEU A 69 -4.66 22.31 4.73
CA LEU A 69 -5.09 21.53 5.90
C LEU A 69 -4.95 20.03 5.67
N GLY A 70 -5.37 19.53 4.51
CA GLY A 70 -5.20 18.13 4.12
C GLY A 70 -3.73 17.71 4.09
N TRP A 71 -2.88 18.52 3.47
CA TRP A 71 -1.44 18.32 3.45
C TRP A 71 -0.86 18.26 4.87
N TRP A 72 -1.21 19.25 5.71
CA TRP A 72 -0.74 19.30 7.10
C TRP A 72 -1.18 18.08 7.92
N GLN A 73 -2.42 17.66 7.77
CA GLN A 73 -2.97 16.47 8.43
C GLN A 73 -2.25 15.18 8.00
N LEU A 74 -1.92 15.05 6.71
CA LEU A 74 -1.27 13.86 6.17
C LEU A 74 0.22 13.80 6.52
N TYR A 75 0.96 14.89 6.27
CA TYR A 75 2.43 14.85 6.31
C TYR A 75 3.03 15.35 7.63
N VAL A 76 2.34 16.22 8.37
CA VAL A 76 2.82 16.77 9.64
C VAL A 76 2.19 16.02 10.82
N VAL A 77 0.85 15.99 10.90
CA VAL A 77 0.11 15.29 11.97
C VAL A 77 0.17 13.78 11.78
N ARG A 78 0.25 13.32 10.53
CA ARG A 78 0.24 11.89 10.16
C ARG A 78 -1.01 11.17 10.68
N SER A 79 -2.15 11.83 10.57
CA SER A 79 -3.43 11.34 11.03
C SER A 79 -3.85 10.07 10.27
N THR A 80 -4.35 9.08 11.00
CA THR A 80 -4.81 7.79 10.47
C THR A 80 -6.33 7.69 10.44
N SER A 81 -7.04 8.83 10.40
CA SER A 81 -8.51 8.88 10.46
C SER A 81 -9.19 8.27 9.23
N ASP A 82 -10.39 7.74 9.43
CA ASP A 82 -11.27 7.23 8.37
C ASP A 82 -11.54 8.26 7.27
N PHE A 83 -11.72 9.51 7.65
CA PHE A 83 -11.99 10.58 6.72
C PHE A 83 -10.82 10.75 5.73
N LEU A 84 -9.59 10.82 6.24
CA LEU A 84 -8.39 10.95 5.39
C LEU A 84 -8.17 9.71 4.51
N TYR A 85 -8.46 8.52 5.04
CA TYR A 85 -8.43 7.32 4.22
C TYR A 85 -9.37 7.42 3.03
N ARG A 86 -10.64 7.83 3.24
CA ARG A 86 -11.61 8.00 2.14
C ARG A 86 -11.18 9.06 1.14
N VAL A 87 -10.65 10.19 1.61
CA VAL A 87 -10.14 11.26 0.75
C VAL A 87 -8.96 10.78 -0.10
N THR A 88 -7.99 10.07 0.51
CA THR A 88 -6.79 9.59 -0.21
C THR A 88 -7.08 8.43 -1.18
N ARG A 89 -8.21 7.77 -1.08
CA ARG A 89 -8.68 6.82 -2.11
C ARG A 89 -9.05 7.51 -3.41
N VAL A 90 -9.63 8.70 -3.32
CA VAL A 90 -10.07 9.50 -4.47
C VAL A 90 -8.94 10.38 -5.00
N VAL A 91 -8.20 11.02 -4.09
CA VAL A 91 -7.06 11.88 -4.43
C VAL A 91 -5.77 11.07 -4.22
N PRO A 92 -5.08 10.67 -5.29
CA PRO A 92 -3.86 9.84 -5.18
C PRO A 92 -2.71 10.67 -4.62
N VAL A 93 -2.51 10.60 -3.31
CA VAL A 93 -1.43 11.29 -2.58
C VAL A 93 -0.33 10.27 -2.28
N PRO A 94 0.96 10.55 -2.57
CA PRO A 94 2.05 9.64 -2.26
C PRO A 94 2.46 9.72 -0.79
N VAL A 95 2.77 8.58 -0.16
CA VAL A 95 3.38 8.50 1.18
C VAL A 95 4.87 8.20 1.11
N ALA A 96 5.31 7.53 0.05
CA ALA A 96 6.70 7.23 -0.27
C ALA A 96 6.89 7.06 -1.78
N SER A 97 8.12 6.90 -2.22
CA SER A 97 8.47 6.44 -3.57
C SER A 97 9.62 5.45 -3.52
N VAL A 98 9.57 4.46 -4.41
CA VAL A 98 10.59 3.41 -4.56
C VAL A 98 11.08 3.42 -6.00
N ASP A 99 12.33 3.82 -6.20
CA ASP A 99 12.98 3.91 -7.52
C ASP A 99 12.09 4.60 -8.59
N GLY A 100 11.44 5.72 -8.18
CA GLY A 100 10.59 6.55 -9.01
C GLY A 100 9.10 6.18 -9.05
N LYS A 101 8.69 5.01 -8.54
CA LYS A 101 7.28 4.61 -8.44
C LYS A 101 6.69 4.99 -7.08
N TYR A 102 5.49 5.58 -7.07
CA TYR A 102 4.87 6.09 -5.85
C TYR A 102 4.11 5.02 -5.06
N VAL A 103 4.27 5.07 -3.73
CA VAL A 103 3.44 4.37 -2.75
C VAL A 103 2.25 5.26 -2.42
N ARG A 104 1.02 4.77 -2.58
CA ARG A 104 -0.20 5.54 -2.29
C ARG A 104 -0.42 5.65 -0.77
N TYR A 105 -0.80 6.84 -0.33
CA TYR A 105 -1.15 7.07 1.08
C TYR A 105 -2.38 6.25 1.50
N SER A 106 -3.35 6.04 0.59
CA SER A 106 -4.52 5.19 0.83
C SER A 106 -4.15 3.74 1.18
N ASP A 107 -3.15 3.16 0.49
CA ASP A 107 -2.71 1.79 0.75
C ASP A 107 -2.03 1.69 2.13
N TYR A 108 -1.25 2.73 2.49
CA TYR A 108 -0.66 2.82 3.82
C TYR A 108 -1.74 2.89 4.92
N LEU A 109 -2.72 3.78 4.78
CA LEU A 109 -3.81 3.91 5.75
C LEU A 109 -4.66 2.63 5.82
N MET A 110 -5.00 2.03 4.69
CA MET A 110 -5.77 0.80 4.62
C MET A 110 -5.12 -0.31 5.44
N ARG A 111 -3.83 -0.58 5.20
CA ARG A 111 -3.11 -1.65 5.90
C ARG A 111 -2.88 -1.33 7.38
N TYR A 112 -2.49 -0.08 7.69
CA TYR A 112 -2.25 0.31 9.07
C TYR A 112 -3.52 0.22 9.92
N ARG A 113 -4.65 0.71 9.41
CA ARG A 113 -5.94 0.68 10.11
C ARG A 113 -6.42 -0.75 10.36
N SER A 114 -6.28 -1.62 9.38
CA SER A 114 -6.57 -3.05 9.55
C SER A 114 -5.69 -3.66 10.64
N GLN A 115 -4.40 -3.35 10.65
CA GLN A 115 -3.49 -3.86 11.68
C GLN A 115 -3.84 -3.31 13.07
N GLU A 116 -4.15 -2.03 13.18
CA GLU A 116 -4.60 -1.42 14.43
C GLU A 116 -5.91 -2.04 14.92
N PHE A 117 -6.88 -2.24 14.03
CA PHE A 117 -8.15 -2.89 14.32
C PHE A 117 -7.94 -4.31 14.86
N TYR A 118 -7.11 -5.11 14.19
CA TYR A 118 -6.76 -6.46 14.64
C TYR A 118 -6.16 -6.46 16.04
N LEU A 119 -5.18 -5.61 16.31
CA LEU A 119 -4.53 -5.53 17.63
C LEU A 119 -5.50 -5.13 18.74
N ARG A 120 -6.38 -4.18 18.47
CA ARG A 120 -7.41 -3.73 19.42
C ARG A 120 -8.42 -4.84 19.71
N ASN A 121 -8.92 -5.50 18.69
CA ASN A 121 -9.94 -6.54 18.82
C ASN A 121 -9.42 -7.82 19.48
N GLN A 122 -8.14 -8.16 19.28
CA GLN A 122 -7.51 -9.32 19.90
C GLN A 122 -6.96 -9.04 21.31
N GLY A 123 -7.11 -7.82 21.82
CA GLY A 123 -6.57 -7.43 23.11
C GLY A 123 -5.04 -7.50 23.18
N GLN A 124 -4.38 -7.39 22.02
CA GLN A 124 -2.92 -7.53 21.91
C GLN A 124 -2.16 -6.21 22.07
N LEU A 125 -2.85 -5.09 22.29
CA LEU A 125 -2.19 -3.84 22.63
C LEU A 125 -1.58 -3.90 24.03
N GLY A 126 -0.44 -3.25 24.22
CA GLY A 126 0.25 -3.19 25.51
C GLY A 126 -0.64 -2.66 26.63
N LEU A 127 -0.35 -3.07 27.87
CA LEU A 127 -1.14 -2.69 29.06
C LEU A 127 -1.04 -1.19 29.39
N SER A 128 0.06 -0.55 29.02
CA SER A 128 0.25 0.90 29.16
C SER A 128 -0.03 1.64 27.83
N ALA A 129 -0.38 2.93 27.92
CA ALA A 129 -0.49 3.78 26.73
C ALA A 129 0.85 3.92 25.98
N GLU A 130 1.97 3.91 26.70
CA GLU A 130 3.30 4.00 26.10
C GLU A 130 3.64 2.74 25.30
N ASP A 131 3.38 1.55 25.86
CA ASP A 131 3.62 0.28 25.17
C ASP A 131 2.72 0.13 23.96
N SER A 132 1.44 0.52 24.07
CA SER A 132 0.50 0.54 22.96
C SER A 132 0.99 1.46 21.83
N ASN A 133 1.42 2.68 22.15
CA ASN A 133 1.93 3.62 21.15
C ASN A 133 3.22 3.11 20.49
N ARG A 134 4.12 2.50 21.24
CA ARG A 134 5.34 1.89 20.70
C ARG A 134 5.01 0.75 19.74
N GLN A 135 4.06 -0.10 20.10
CA GLN A 135 3.60 -1.19 19.27
C GLN A 135 2.95 -0.67 17.98
N LEU A 136 2.09 0.34 18.07
CA LEU A 136 1.47 0.97 16.90
C LEU A 136 2.53 1.64 15.98
N ASP A 137 3.53 2.31 16.54
CA ASP A 137 4.63 2.90 15.76
C ASP A 137 5.47 1.81 15.06
N PHE A 138 5.70 0.66 15.69
CA PHE A 138 6.31 -0.51 15.06
C PHE A 138 5.51 -0.99 13.85
N TYR A 139 4.19 -1.13 13.99
CA TYR A 139 3.35 -1.57 12.87
C TYR A 139 3.24 -0.52 11.76
N LYS A 140 3.26 0.78 12.06
CA LYS A 140 3.36 1.84 11.04
C LYS A 140 4.61 1.65 10.17
N ARG A 141 5.77 1.39 10.82
CA ARG A 141 7.02 1.13 10.10
C ARG A 141 6.93 -0.13 9.25
N ARG A 142 6.45 -1.23 9.84
CA ARG A 142 6.31 -2.51 9.13
C ARG A 142 5.38 -2.44 7.93
N VAL A 143 4.27 -1.71 8.04
CA VAL A 143 3.35 -1.46 6.91
C VAL A 143 4.05 -0.71 5.79
N MET A 144 4.83 0.33 6.12
CA MET A 144 5.60 1.08 5.12
C MET A 144 6.62 0.18 4.41
N ASP A 145 7.42 -0.57 5.16
CA ASP A 145 8.41 -1.51 4.59
C ASP A 145 7.76 -2.53 3.65
N THR A 146 6.57 -3.03 4.02
CA THR A 146 5.84 -3.99 3.17
C THR A 146 5.34 -3.34 1.88
N LEU A 147 4.82 -2.11 1.96
CA LEU A 147 4.34 -1.37 0.78
C LEU A 147 5.47 -0.98 -0.16
N GLU A 148 6.61 -0.58 0.39
CA GLU A 148 7.81 -0.29 -0.41
C GLU A 148 8.26 -1.53 -1.18
N PHE A 149 8.23 -2.70 -0.54
CA PHE A 149 8.54 -3.97 -1.17
C PHE A 149 7.52 -4.33 -2.26
N ASP A 150 6.22 -4.12 -1.99
CA ASP A 150 5.16 -4.38 -2.98
C ASP A 150 5.31 -3.47 -4.21
N ILE A 151 5.58 -2.17 -4.01
CA ILE A 151 5.80 -1.23 -5.11
C ILE A 151 7.07 -1.57 -5.92
N TYR A 152 8.14 -2.03 -5.24
CA TYR A 152 9.31 -2.56 -5.94
C TYR A 152 8.96 -3.78 -6.81
N ALA A 153 8.20 -4.72 -6.23
CA ALA A 153 7.74 -5.90 -6.98
C ALA A 153 6.82 -5.53 -8.16
N GLU A 154 5.93 -4.54 -8.00
CA GLU A 154 5.10 -4.03 -9.09
C GLU A 154 5.95 -3.41 -10.21
N LYS A 155 6.98 -2.64 -9.86
CA LYS A 155 7.92 -2.09 -10.85
C LYS A 155 8.61 -3.22 -11.63
N ARG A 156 9.11 -4.24 -10.91
CA ARG A 156 9.75 -5.40 -11.55
C ARG A 156 8.77 -6.18 -12.43
N ALA A 157 7.50 -6.28 -12.02
CA ALA A 157 6.47 -6.91 -12.84
C ALA A 157 6.23 -6.18 -14.15
N GLU A 158 6.19 -4.84 -14.13
CA GLU A 158 6.07 -4.01 -15.34
C GLU A 158 7.26 -4.22 -16.29
N GLU A 159 8.50 -4.22 -15.77
CA GLU A 159 9.72 -4.47 -16.55
C GLU A 159 9.75 -5.87 -17.19
N LEU A 160 9.14 -6.85 -16.54
CA LEU A 160 9.09 -8.25 -16.99
C LEU A 160 7.80 -8.61 -17.73
N ASN A 161 6.86 -7.66 -17.92
CA ASN A 161 5.55 -7.88 -18.50
C ASN A 161 4.74 -8.97 -17.75
N ILE A 162 4.88 -9.04 -16.43
CA ILE A 162 4.15 -9.96 -15.57
C ILE A 162 2.84 -9.29 -15.13
N ALA A 163 1.71 -9.90 -15.47
CA ALA A 163 0.40 -9.45 -15.06
C ALA A 163 -0.28 -10.43 -14.09
N VAL A 164 -1.11 -9.89 -13.21
CA VAL A 164 -2.05 -10.63 -12.35
C VAL A 164 -3.46 -10.37 -12.86
N THR A 165 -4.17 -11.43 -13.20
CA THR A 165 -5.54 -11.37 -13.70
C THR A 165 -6.55 -11.44 -12.55
N GLU A 166 -7.81 -11.10 -12.81
CA GLU A 166 -8.89 -11.30 -11.83
C GLU A 166 -9.06 -12.80 -11.51
N ASP A 167 -8.89 -13.68 -12.49
CA ASP A 167 -8.93 -15.13 -12.29
C ASP A 167 -7.85 -15.63 -11.32
N ASP A 168 -6.64 -15.05 -11.34
CA ASP A 168 -5.61 -15.35 -10.34
C ASP A 168 -6.06 -14.97 -8.92
N VAL A 169 -6.71 -13.81 -8.79
CA VAL A 169 -7.24 -13.34 -7.50
C VAL A 169 -8.39 -14.22 -7.03
N ASP A 170 -9.31 -14.57 -7.92
CA ASP A 170 -10.47 -15.43 -7.61
C ASP A 170 -10.00 -16.82 -7.16
N LYS A 171 -9.06 -17.44 -7.86
CA LYS A 171 -8.46 -18.72 -7.47
C LYS A 171 -7.77 -18.65 -6.11
N THR A 172 -7.12 -17.54 -5.81
CA THR A 172 -6.48 -17.33 -4.50
C THR A 172 -7.53 -17.24 -3.40
N ILE A 173 -8.60 -16.45 -3.60
CA ILE A 173 -9.72 -16.35 -2.65
C ILE A 173 -10.36 -17.72 -2.47
N GLU A 174 -10.57 -18.47 -3.54
CA GLU A 174 -11.11 -19.83 -3.47
C GLU A 174 -10.24 -20.75 -2.61
N GLY A 175 -8.91 -20.66 -2.74
CA GLY A 175 -7.97 -21.38 -1.89
C GLY A 175 -8.06 -20.98 -0.41
N TYR A 176 -8.27 -19.71 -0.09
CA TYR A 176 -8.46 -19.23 1.29
C TYR A 176 -9.81 -19.60 1.89
N ARG A 177 -10.81 -19.89 1.07
CA ARG A 177 -12.11 -20.41 1.53
C ARG A 177 -12.07 -21.87 1.95
N ASP A 178 -11.07 -22.63 1.53
CA ASP A 178 -10.80 -23.98 2.01
C ASP A 178 -10.26 -23.89 3.46
N THR A 179 -11.11 -24.15 4.46
CA THR A 179 -10.75 -24.06 5.87
C THR A 179 -10.61 -25.47 6.49
N ALA A 180 -10.05 -25.54 7.68
CA ALA A 180 -9.94 -26.80 8.42
C ALA A 180 -11.30 -27.50 8.66
N THR A 181 -12.40 -26.76 8.67
CA THR A 181 -13.78 -27.25 8.86
C THR A 181 -14.55 -27.45 7.55
N GLY A 182 -13.90 -27.21 6.40
CA GLY A 182 -14.47 -27.31 5.07
C GLY A 182 -14.50 -25.97 4.32
N LYS A 183 -15.03 -26.00 3.11
CA LYS A 183 -15.08 -24.81 2.25
C LYS A 183 -16.23 -23.89 2.67
N ILE A 184 -15.88 -22.63 3.02
CA ILE A 184 -16.85 -21.61 3.37
C ILE A 184 -17.39 -20.87 2.12
N SER A 185 -18.58 -20.27 2.22
CA SER A 185 -19.15 -19.46 1.15
C SER A 185 -18.40 -18.13 0.97
N ASP A 186 -18.54 -17.46 -0.20
CA ASP A 186 -17.96 -16.13 -0.44
C ASP A 186 -18.41 -15.14 0.62
N LYS A 187 -19.70 -15.12 0.93
CA LYS A 187 -20.28 -14.25 1.94
C LYS A 187 -19.68 -14.50 3.33
N ALA A 188 -19.45 -15.78 3.70
CA ALA A 188 -18.83 -16.10 4.98
C ALA A 188 -17.35 -15.65 5.02
N TYR A 189 -16.63 -15.79 3.91
CA TYR A 189 -15.26 -15.29 3.76
C TYR A 189 -15.21 -13.76 3.93
N ASP A 190 -16.08 -13.01 3.22
CA ASP A 190 -16.15 -11.55 3.29
C ASP A 190 -16.50 -11.07 4.71
N LEU A 191 -17.44 -11.73 5.37
CA LEU A 191 -17.80 -11.41 6.76
C LEU A 191 -16.65 -11.70 7.72
N SER A 192 -15.93 -12.80 7.55
CA SER A 192 -14.80 -13.15 8.40
C SER A 192 -13.62 -12.19 8.24
N THR A 193 -13.30 -11.78 7.01
CA THR A 193 -12.24 -10.80 6.74
C THR A 193 -12.62 -9.42 7.27
N LYS A 194 -13.90 -9.02 7.15
CA LYS A 194 -14.40 -7.78 7.73
C LYS A 194 -14.36 -7.80 9.25
N ALA A 195 -14.82 -8.89 9.87
CA ALA A 195 -14.84 -9.02 11.33
C ALA A 195 -13.44 -9.15 11.95
N GLY A 196 -12.51 -9.83 11.28
CA GLY A 196 -11.16 -10.09 11.79
C GLY A 196 -10.16 -8.98 11.47
N LEU A 197 -10.26 -8.38 10.29
CA LEU A 197 -9.24 -7.49 9.72
C LEU A 197 -9.77 -6.11 9.29
N ASP A 198 -11.07 -5.87 9.38
CA ASP A 198 -11.77 -4.65 8.93
C ASP A 198 -11.57 -4.33 7.42
N TYR A 199 -11.26 -5.32 6.61
CA TYR A 199 -11.19 -5.15 5.15
C TYR A 199 -12.55 -5.33 4.49
N SER A 200 -12.84 -4.51 3.49
CA SER A 200 -13.90 -4.78 2.51
C SER A 200 -13.44 -5.82 1.48
N PRO A 201 -14.37 -6.45 0.73
CA PRO A 201 -14.03 -7.38 -0.35
C PRO A 201 -13.06 -6.77 -1.38
N ASP A 202 -13.26 -5.53 -1.79
CA ASP A 202 -12.38 -4.85 -2.75
C ASP A 202 -10.97 -4.63 -2.19
N GLU A 203 -10.85 -4.31 -0.90
CA GLU A 203 -9.57 -4.13 -0.24
C GLU A 203 -8.80 -5.45 -0.13
N ILE A 204 -9.49 -6.56 0.18
CA ILE A 204 -8.88 -7.89 0.15
C ILE A 204 -8.40 -8.24 -1.26
N ARG A 205 -9.21 -8.02 -2.29
CA ARG A 205 -8.81 -8.26 -3.69
C ARG A 205 -7.58 -7.44 -4.07
N HIS A 206 -7.53 -6.18 -3.68
CA HIS A 206 -6.38 -5.30 -3.91
C HIS A 206 -5.12 -5.83 -3.23
N LEU A 207 -5.20 -6.21 -1.96
CA LEU A 207 -4.09 -6.82 -1.21
C LEU A 207 -3.59 -8.11 -1.85
N LEU A 208 -4.50 -9.00 -2.23
CA LEU A 208 -4.15 -10.27 -2.86
C LEU A 208 -3.49 -10.06 -4.22
N ARG A 209 -3.97 -9.08 -4.99
CA ARG A 209 -3.34 -8.74 -6.28
C ARG A 209 -1.90 -8.27 -6.07
N GLN A 210 -1.63 -7.37 -5.11
CA GLN A 210 -0.27 -6.92 -4.80
C GLN A 210 0.62 -8.10 -4.35
N SER A 211 0.11 -8.97 -3.49
CA SER A 211 0.85 -10.15 -3.02
C SER A 211 1.11 -11.16 -4.15
N LEU A 212 0.16 -11.35 -5.06
CA LEU A 212 0.32 -12.20 -6.25
C LEU A 212 1.36 -11.63 -7.23
N VAL A 213 1.38 -10.31 -7.43
CA VAL A 213 2.43 -9.66 -8.23
C VAL A 213 3.81 -9.99 -7.64
N ARG A 214 3.98 -9.80 -6.34
CA ARG A 214 5.22 -10.09 -5.63
C ARG A 214 5.60 -11.58 -5.77
N GLN A 215 4.64 -12.49 -5.60
CA GLN A 215 4.86 -13.93 -5.75
C GLN A 215 5.28 -14.28 -7.18
N LYS A 216 4.54 -13.84 -8.20
CA LYS A 216 4.87 -14.13 -9.61
C LYS A 216 6.23 -13.59 -10.00
N VAL A 217 6.59 -12.39 -9.56
CA VAL A 217 7.92 -11.81 -9.81
C VAL A 217 9.00 -12.64 -9.13
N ALA A 218 8.82 -13.00 -7.84
CA ALA A 218 9.80 -13.81 -7.11
C ALA A 218 10.10 -15.12 -7.84
N TYR A 219 9.06 -15.85 -8.30
CA TYR A 219 9.23 -17.07 -9.09
C TYR A 219 9.84 -16.84 -10.47
N ALA A 220 9.56 -15.70 -11.10
CA ALA A 220 10.10 -15.38 -12.44
C ALA A 220 11.61 -15.15 -12.41
N ILE A 221 12.09 -14.35 -11.44
CA ILE A 221 13.49 -13.86 -11.43
C ILE A 221 14.47 -14.79 -10.72
N ASP A 222 14.02 -15.66 -9.81
CA ASP A 222 14.94 -16.48 -9.02
C ASP A 222 15.45 -17.71 -9.79
N THR A 223 16.41 -17.45 -10.68
CA THR A 223 17.09 -18.50 -11.46
C THR A 223 17.94 -19.42 -10.59
N THR A 224 18.45 -18.92 -9.45
CA THR A 224 19.24 -19.71 -8.50
C THR A 224 18.38 -20.76 -7.84
N ALA A 225 17.21 -20.35 -7.31
CA ALA A 225 16.27 -21.31 -6.72
C ALA A 225 15.76 -22.32 -7.74
N LYS A 226 15.53 -21.93 -9.00
CA LYS A 226 15.17 -22.87 -10.08
C LYS A 226 16.26 -23.94 -10.28
N LYS A 227 17.53 -23.54 -10.33
CA LYS A 227 18.65 -24.50 -10.46
C LYS A 227 18.73 -25.44 -9.25
N VAL A 228 18.56 -24.92 -8.04
CA VAL A 228 18.55 -25.76 -6.82
C VAL A 228 17.36 -26.70 -6.80
N ARG A 229 16.16 -26.24 -7.19
CA ARG A 229 14.97 -27.12 -7.36
C ARG A 229 15.29 -28.28 -8.32
N ASP A 230 15.92 -28.00 -9.45
CA ASP A 230 16.23 -29.03 -10.44
C ASP A 230 17.32 -30.00 -9.93
N LYS A 231 18.29 -29.52 -9.14
CA LYS A 231 19.24 -30.40 -8.42
C LYS A 231 18.52 -31.30 -7.42
N VAL A 232 17.59 -30.74 -6.59
CA VAL A 232 16.79 -31.56 -5.66
C VAL A 232 16.03 -32.64 -6.43
N ALA A 233 15.37 -32.27 -7.53
CA ALA A 233 14.63 -33.24 -8.34
C ALA A 233 15.55 -34.38 -8.87
N ALA A 234 16.75 -34.04 -9.35
CA ALA A 234 17.72 -35.03 -9.84
C ALA A 234 18.26 -35.96 -8.72
N GLU A 235 18.45 -35.43 -7.50
CA GLU A 235 18.89 -36.25 -6.36
C GLU A 235 17.77 -37.14 -5.84
N LEU A 236 16.50 -36.70 -5.94
CA LEU A 236 15.35 -37.54 -5.58
C LEU A 236 15.14 -38.74 -6.50
N GLU A 237 15.69 -38.75 -7.72
CA GLU A 237 15.70 -39.89 -8.59
C GLU A 237 16.67 -41.00 -8.07
N LYS A 238 17.67 -40.63 -7.25
CA LYS A 238 18.72 -41.51 -6.74
C LYS A 238 18.45 -41.94 -5.29
N SER A 239 17.78 -41.11 -4.49
CA SER A 239 17.53 -41.33 -3.08
C SER A 239 16.22 -40.68 -2.65
N VAL A 240 15.50 -41.36 -1.73
CA VAL A 240 14.27 -40.85 -1.11
C VAL A 240 14.51 -40.21 0.27
N ASP A 241 15.78 -40.12 0.70
CA ASP A 241 16.14 -39.53 1.99
C ASP A 241 16.26 -38.01 1.84
N LEU A 242 15.18 -37.31 2.16
CA LEU A 242 15.09 -35.86 2.05
C LEU A 242 16.13 -35.11 2.91
N GLN A 243 16.40 -35.62 4.12
CA GLN A 243 17.36 -34.99 5.02
C GLN A 243 18.79 -35.12 4.48
N ALA A 244 19.19 -36.31 4.04
CA ALA A 244 20.51 -36.52 3.45
C ALA A 244 20.74 -35.65 2.21
N ILE A 245 19.72 -35.48 1.34
CA ILE A 245 19.75 -34.59 0.18
C ILE A 245 19.91 -33.14 0.63
N ALA A 246 19.15 -32.67 1.64
CA ALA A 246 19.28 -31.32 2.14
C ALA A 246 20.69 -31.04 2.68
N ASP A 247 21.24 -31.96 3.48
CA ASP A 247 22.57 -31.80 4.08
C ASP A 247 23.67 -31.82 3.03
N MET A 248 23.54 -32.67 2.00
CA MET A 248 24.47 -32.70 0.87
C MET A 248 24.46 -31.37 0.09
N LEU A 249 23.28 -30.86 -0.29
CA LEU A 249 23.15 -29.64 -1.05
C LEU A 249 23.61 -28.41 -0.25
N LYS A 250 23.32 -28.36 1.08
CA LYS A 250 23.86 -27.34 1.97
C LYS A 250 25.38 -27.32 1.99
N LYS A 251 26.04 -28.49 2.03
CA LYS A 251 27.50 -28.60 1.96
C LYS A 251 28.07 -28.10 0.62
N GLN A 252 27.27 -28.14 -0.45
CA GLN A 252 27.61 -27.57 -1.76
C GLN A 252 27.35 -26.05 -1.86
N GLY A 253 26.80 -25.44 -0.79
CA GLY A 253 26.49 -24.01 -0.72
C GLY A 253 25.09 -23.67 -1.24
N ASP A 254 24.26 -24.66 -1.57
CA ASP A 254 22.86 -24.42 -1.97
C ASP A 254 21.96 -24.14 -0.76
N THR A 255 20.96 -23.29 -0.94
CA THR A 255 19.97 -22.98 0.10
C THR A 255 18.79 -23.93 -0.01
N VAL A 256 18.74 -24.91 0.86
CA VAL A 256 17.66 -25.91 0.98
C VAL A 256 17.40 -26.15 2.46
N GLU A 257 16.14 -26.33 2.84
CA GLU A 257 15.77 -26.65 4.21
C GLU A 257 14.96 -27.93 4.25
N PHE A 258 15.27 -28.81 5.22
CA PHE A 258 14.47 -29.99 5.55
C PHE A 258 13.58 -29.66 6.75
N VAL A 259 12.30 -30.02 6.66
CA VAL A 259 11.31 -29.79 7.72
C VAL A 259 10.45 -31.03 7.89
N SER A 260 10.26 -31.43 9.16
CA SER A 260 9.36 -32.53 9.55
C SER A 260 8.41 -32.02 10.64
N PRO A 261 7.21 -31.55 10.28
CA PRO A 261 6.26 -30.95 11.24
C PRO A 261 5.60 -31.97 12.18
N GLY A 262 5.74 -33.29 11.92
CA GLY A 262 5.03 -34.33 12.63
C GLY A 262 3.60 -34.54 12.09
N PRO A 263 2.74 -35.26 12.85
CA PRO A 263 1.36 -35.50 12.46
C PRO A 263 0.54 -34.22 12.49
N VAL A 264 -0.14 -33.92 11.39
CA VAL A 264 -1.04 -32.74 11.27
C VAL A 264 -2.45 -33.21 10.88
N SER A 265 -3.44 -32.37 11.14
CA SER A 265 -4.81 -32.64 10.66
C SER A 265 -4.84 -32.75 9.13
N LYS A 266 -5.67 -33.63 8.58
CA LYS A 266 -5.89 -33.73 7.12
C LYS A 266 -6.35 -32.39 6.50
N ASN A 267 -7.02 -31.56 7.29
CA ASN A 267 -7.50 -30.26 6.88
C ASN A 267 -6.55 -29.12 7.31
N ASN A 268 -5.26 -29.44 7.58
CA ASN A 268 -4.28 -28.45 7.99
C ASN A 268 -4.06 -27.40 6.90
N GLN A 269 -4.07 -26.13 7.31
CA GLN A 269 -3.90 -24.98 6.42
C GLN A 269 -2.42 -24.55 6.33
N ASP A 270 -1.59 -25.44 5.79
CA ASP A 270 -0.14 -25.33 5.68
C ASP A 270 0.33 -24.97 4.27
N SER A 271 -0.39 -24.11 3.59
CA SER A 271 -0.04 -23.67 2.24
C SER A 271 -0.12 -24.78 1.18
N GLY A 272 -0.93 -25.82 1.45
CA GLY A 272 -1.20 -26.92 0.52
C GLY A 272 -0.31 -28.15 0.69
N ARG A 273 0.62 -28.15 1.66
CA ARG A 273 1.53 -29.28 1.89
C ARG A 273 0.80 -30.53 2.39
N ALA A 274 -0.11 -30.39 3.37
CA ALA A 274 -0.94 -31.51 3.82
C ALA A 274 -1.82 -32.07 2.69
N LYS A 275 -2.41 -31.20 1.87
CA LYS A 275 -3.20 -31.60 0.70
C LYS A 275 -2.35 -32.35 -0.33
N ALA A 276 -1.12 -31.90 -0.59
CA ALA A 276 -0.18 -32.60 -1.45
C ALA A 276 0.19 -33.96 -0.87
N ALA A 277 0.50 -34.05 0.44
CA ALA A 277 0.81 -35.32 1.10
C ALA A 277 -0.35 -36.33 1.02
N LEU A 278 -1.60 -35.88 1.14
CA LEU A 278 -2.78 -36.73 1.05
C LEU A 278 -2.98 -37.37 -0.34
N ALA A 279 -2.46 -36.72 -1.40
CA ALA A 279 -2.52 -37.23 -2.76
C ALA A 279 -1.44 -38.31 -3.06
N LEU A 280 -0.49 -38.54 -2.14
CA LEU A 280 0.62 -39.47 -2.27
C LEU A 280 0.34 -40.79 -1.54
N ARG A 281 1.08 -41.83 -1.86
CA ARG A 281 1.19 -43.07 -1.07
C ARG A 281 2.25 -42.90 0.02
N ASP A 282 2.23 -43.76 1.02
CA ASP A 282 3.27 -43.75 2.07
C ASP A 282 4.65 -43.97 1.44
N GLY A 283 5.61 -43.13 1.78
CA GLY A 283 6.96 -43.09 1.22
C GLY A 283 7.08 -42.32 -0.10
N GLU A 284 6.01 -42.01 -0.78
CA GLU A 284 6.03 -41.32 -2.07
C GLU A 284 6.34 -39.79 -1.88
N ILE A 285 7.07 -39.23 -2.85
CA ILE A 285 7.48 -37.81 -2.87
C ILE A 285 6.77 -37.09 -4.02
N SER A 286 6.25 -35.90 -3.74
CA SER A 286 5.61 -35.06 -4.76
C SER A 286 6.61 -34.52 -5.80
N LYS A 287 6.11 -34.18 -6.99
CA LYS A 287 6.79 -33.20 -7.82
C LYS A 287 6.89 -31.85 -7.06
N PRO A 288 7.82 -30.95 -7.45
CA PRO A 288 7.92 -29.65 -6.79
C PRO A 288 6.59 -28.90 -6.87
N ILE A 289 6.06 -28.52 -5.73
CA ILE A 289 4.86 -27.68 -5.61
C ILE A 289 5.24 -26.27 -5.16
N ILE A 290 4.41 -25.30 -5.48
CA ILE A 290 4.49 -23.94 -4.96
C ILE A 290 3.44 -23.75 -3.87
N SER A 291 3.70 -22.82 -2.94
CA SER A 291 2.71 -22.49 -1.91
C SER A 291 1.43 -21.92 -2.52
N VAL A 292 0.29 -22.34 -2.01
CA VAL A 292 -1.00 -21.69 -2.33
C VAL A 292 -1.18 -20.36 -1.60
N ARG A 293 -0.36 -20.08 -0.58
CA ARG A 293 -0.33 -18.80 0.12
C ARG A 293 0.58 -17.83 -0.61
N VAL A 294 0.09 -16.63 -0.80
CA VAL A 294 0.80 -15.58 -1.54
C VAL A 294 1.91 -14.87 -0.75
N ASP A 295 2.08 -15.22 0.52
CA ASP A 295 3.12 -14.71 1.44
C ASP A 295 4.29 -15.68 1.66
N GLU A 296 4.20 -16.89 1.12
CA GLU A 296 5.27 -17.89 1.16
C GLU A 296 5.84 -18.12 -0.24
N TYR A 297 7.16 -18.08 -0.37
CA TYR A 297 7.86 -18.25 -1.65
C TYR A 297 8.90 -19.36 -1.56
N GLY A 298 8.69 -20.45 -2.30
CA GLY A 298 9.61 -21.58 -2.35
C GLY A 298 9.08 -22.73 -3.19
N TYR A 299 9.98 -23.62 -3.58
CA TYR A 299 9.62 -24.90 -4.16
C TYR A 299 9.65 -25.95 -3.08
N TYR A 300 8.55 -26.68 -2.92
CA TYR A 300 8.37 -27.70 -1.87
C TYR A 300 8.31 -29.08 -2.50
N PHE A 301 9.06 -30.03 -1.95
CA PHE A 301 9.02 -31.46 -2.28
C PHE A 301 8.50 -32.18 -1.04
N VAL A 302 7.26 -32.62 -1.09
CA VAL A 302 6.56 -33.19 0.07
C VAL A 302 6.61 -34.71 -0.03
N GLN A 303 7.03 -35.39 1.06
CA GLN A 303 7.00 -36.81 1.20
C GLN A 303 5.96 -37.21 2.26
N ARG A 304 5.01 -38.05 1.88
CA ARG A 304 4.10 -38.66 2.87
C ARG A 304 4.79 -39.78 3.62
N LEU A 305 4.72 -39.74 4.94
CA LEU A 305 5.21 -40.84 5.81
C LEU A 305 4.10 -41.80 6.18
N SER A 306 2.93 -41.27 6.57
CA SER A 306 1.75 -42.08 6.91
C SER A 306 0.48 -41.25 6.88
N ALA A 307 -0.67 -41.86 6.80
CA ALA A 307 -1.97 -41.22 6.99
C ALA A 307 -2.90 -42.12 7.81
N SER A 308 -3.67 -41.52 8.70
CA SER A 308 -4.78 -42.13 9.46
C SER A 308 -6.09 -41.49 9.05
N ASP A 309 -7.20 -41.83 9.69
CA ASP A 309 -8.52 -41.23 9.38
C ASP A 309 -8.55 -39.74 9.61
N LYS A 310 -7.81 -39.20 10.59
CA LYS A 310 -7.87 -37.81 11.03
C LYS A 310 -6.60 -37.00 10.70
N GLN A 311 -5.46 -37.65 10.53
CA GLN A 311 -4.15 -37.01 10.41
C GLN A 311 -3.36 -37.52 9.22
N VAL A 312 -2.43 -36.71 8.75
CA VAL A 312 -1.37 -37.08 7.82
C VAL A 312 -0.02 -36.67 8.41
N THR A 313 0.96 -37.59 8.30
CA THR A 313 2.35 -37.29 8.67
C THR A 313 3.16 -37.19 7.41
N TYR A 314 3.88 -36.09 7.28
CA TYR A 314 4.72 -35.80 6.11
C TYR A 314 5.98 -35.08 6.55
N GLN A 315 6.94 -35.03 5.65
CA GLN A 315 8.14 -34.23 5.72
C GLN A 315 8.36 -33.57 4.36
N TYR A 316 9.18 -32.53 4.30
CA TYR A 316 9.42 -31.85 3.04
C TYR A 316 10.79 -31.17 2.96
N LEU A 317 11.27 -31.01 1.73
CA LEU A 317 12.33 -30.07 1.39
C LEU A 317 11.70 -28.77 0.89
N VAL A 318 12.28 -27.64 1.26
CA VAL A 318 11.96 -26.34 0.68
C VAL A 318 13.20 -25.69 0.10
N VAL A 319 13.09 -25.21 -1.13
CA VAL A 319 14.05 -24.33 -1.78
C VAL A 319 13.46 -22.92 -1.76
N PRO A 320 13.88 -22.05 -0.83
CA PRO A 320 13.33 -20.71 -0.68
C PRO A 320 13.73 -19.80 -1.85
N LEU A 321 12.86 -18.88 -2.20
CA LEU A 321 13.18 -17.81 -3.15
C LEU A 321 13.75 -16.62 -2.38
N SER A 322 14.86 -16.07 -2.83
CA SER A 322 15.56 -14.97 -2.16
C SER A 322 15.95 -13.80 -3.05
N THR A 323 15.92 -13.98 -4.37
CA THR A 323 16.45 -12.98 -5.32
C THR A 323 15.71 -11.66 -5.21
N LEU A 324 14.37 -11.65 -5.18
CA LEU A 324 13.58 -10.42 -5.08
C LEU A 324 13.89 -9.65 -3.79
N THR A 325 14.01 -10.35 -2.66
CA THR A 325 14.37 -9.74 -1.37
C THR A 325 15.76 -9.13 -1.41
N LYS A 326 16.75 -9.84 -1.99
CA LYS A 326 18.14 -9.34 -2.13
C LYS A 326 18.20 -8.10 -3.03
N GLU A 327 17.46 -8.10 -4.14
CA GLU A 327 17.37 -6.92 -5.02
C GLU A 327 16.77 -5.73 -4.26
N PHE A 328 15.68 -5.94 -3.51
CA PHE A 328 15.05 -4.88 -2.73
C PHE A 328 15.96 -4.32 -1.62
N GLU A 329 16.69 -5.18 -0.90
CA GLU A 329 17.68 -4.73 0.07
C GLU A 329 18.81 -3.89 -0.59
N SER A 330 19.17 -4.20 -1.82
CA SER A 330 20.10 -3.37 -2.60
C SER A 330 19.50 -1.99 -2.93
N ILE A 331 18.22 -1.94 -3.27
CA ILE A 331 17.48 -0.68 -3.51
C ILE A 331 17.42 0.17 -2.25
N LYS A 332 17.15 -0.42 -1.08
CA LYS A 332 17.22 0.29 0.22
C LYS A 332 18.60 0.91 0.46
N LYS A 333 19.66 0.15 0.25
CA LYS A 333 21.04 0.62 0.43
C LYS A 333 21.45 1.73 -0.56
N SER A 334 20.88 1.72 -1.76
CA SER A 334 21.18 2.72 -2.80
C SER A 334 20.43 4.05 -2.66
N GLN A 335 19.71 4.25 -1.55
CA GLN A 335 18.92 5.46 -1.26
C GLN A 335 17.86 5.80 -2.33
N LYS A 336 17.38 4.79 -3.04
CA LYS A 336 16.33 4.94 -4.05
C LYS A 336 14.92 4.91 -3.46
N ILE A 337 14.80 4.76 -2.15
CA ILE A 337 13.55 4.88 -1.40
C ILE A 337 13.51 6.27 -0.77
N LYS A 338 12.39 6.96 -0.98
CA LYS A 338 12.13 8.28 -0.41
C LYS A 338 10.78 8.27 0.29
N GLU A 339 10.80 8.39 1.60
CA GLU A 339 9.59 8.54 2.41
C GLU A 339 9.24 10.02 2.54
N TYR A 340 7.94 10.32 2.47
CA TYR A 340 7.42 11.68 2.61
C TYR A 340 6.86 11.95 4.00
N ILE A 341 6.74 10.91 4.85
CA ILE A 341 6.42 11.01 6.27
C ILE A 341 7.57 10.43 7.10
N THR A 342 7.81 11.00 8.27
CA THR A 342 8.80 10.46 9.21
C THR A 342 8.15 9.44 10.11
N LEU A 343 8.57 8.19 10.05
CA LEU A 343 8.15 7.12 10.94
C LEU A 343 9.25 6.85 11.97
N LYS A 344 8.85 6.51 13.20
CA LYS A 344 9.81 6.12 14.24
C LYS A 344 10.36 4.74 13.94
N GLU A 345 11.67 4.56 14.04
CA GLU A 345 12.28 3.24 14.08
C GLU A 345 12.07 2.64 15.46
N VAL A 346 11.34 1.56 15.52
CA VAL A 346 11.10 0.80 16.76
C VAL A 346 11.68 -0.60 16.58
N LYS A 347 12.77 -0.89 17.31
CA LYS A 347 13.29 -2.26 17.39
C LYS A 347 12.32 -3.12 18.20
N GLN A 348 11.96 -4.29 17.68
CA GLN A 348 11.25 -5.29 18.49
C GLN A 348 12.12 -5.62 19.70
N ARG A 349 11.57 -5.52 20.92
CA ARG A 349 12.23 -6.13 22.08
C ARG A 349 12.26 -7.63 21.81
N THR A 350 13.42 -8.19 21.49
CA THR A 350 13.65 -9.62 21.72
C THR A 350 13.34 -9.84 23.19
N LYS A 351 12.38 -10.73 23.47
CA LYS A 351 12.25 -11.28 24.82
C LYS A 351 13.53 -12.08 25.05
N ASP A 352 14.54 -11.42 25.58
CA ASP A 352 15.62 -12.14 26.23
C ASP A 352 15.00 -12.78 27.47
N ASN A 353 15.04 -14.11 27.47
CA ASN A 353 14.63 -14.97 28.57
C ASN A 353 15.32 -14.60 29.87
#